data_43863631b81a432523b0a15866df9831
#
_entry.id   43863631b81a432523b0a15866df9831
#
_cell.length_a   1.000
_cell.length_b   1.000
_cell.length_c   1.000
_cell.angle_alpha   90.00
_cell.angle_beta   90.00
_cell.angle_gamma   90.00
#
_symmetry.space_group_name_H-M   'P 1'
#
loop_
_entity.id
_entity.type
_entity.pdbx_description
1 polymer ?
#
loop_
_entity_poly.entity_id
_entity_poly.type
_entity_poly.pdbx_seq_one_letter_code
_entity_poly.pdbx_strand_id
1 'polypeptide(L)'
;MAVRAGKSNGNPVVRVARRDRTIQEARHDVYQARGKFREPTACPRCGAVFHKGHWSWRIRPAKAHEAICPACERISDQNPSGILTLRGPFLAAHRDEILGLIHNEEAKAKAEHPLSRIMKVDQKNSAVEVTTTDMHLAQGIGEALRHAYQGTLTLRYARNQQLIRVRWER
;
A
#
# COMPACT_ATOMS: atom_id res chain seq x y z
N MET A 1 -44.91 -7.69 35.93
CA MET A 1 -43.49 -7.95 36.27
C MET A 1 -42.61 -7.29 35.21
N ALA A 2 -41.90 -6.22 35.58
CA ALA A 2 -41.09 -5.44 34.67
C ALA A 2 -39.64 -5.97 34.69
N VAL A 3 -39.12 -6.35 33.54
CA VAL A 3 -37.72 -6.74 33.39
C VAL A 3 -36.89 -5.50 33.00
N ARG A 4 -35.96 -5.14 33.86
CA ARG A 4 -35.03 -4.01 33.67
C ARG A 4 -34.04 -4.29 32.55
N ALA A 5 -33.96 -3.37 31.58
CA ALA A 5 -32.91 -3.35 30.57
C ALA A 5 -31.60 -2.83 31.18
N GLY A 6 -30.57 -3.66 31.16
CA GLY A 6 -29.21 -3.29 31.51
C GLY A 6 -28.58 -2.45 30.40
N LYS A 7 -28.11 -1.22 30.73
CA LYS A 7 -27.29 -0.41 29.85
C LYS A 7 -25.86 -0.97 29.83
N SER A 8 -25.45 -1.56 28.72
CA SER A 8 -24.04 -1.86 28.46
C SER A 8 -23.38 -0.66 27.77
N ASN A 9 -22.43 -0.03 28.44
CA ASN A 9 -21.52 0.93 27.86
C ASN A 9 -20.56 0.18 26.90
N GLY A 10 -20.98 0.01 25.67
CA GLY A 10 -20.14 -0.53 24.59
C GLY A 10 -19.60 0.60 23.74
N ASN A 11 -18.30 0.85 23.83
CA ASN A 11 -17.57 1.60 22.82
C ASN A 11 -17.94 1.05 21.43
N PRO A 12 -18.21 1.87 20.42
CA PRO A 12 -18.48 1.39 19.08
C PRO A 12 -17.20 0.82 18.50
N VAL A 13 -17.03 -0.50 18.64
CA VAL A 13 -16.05 -1.26 17.87
C VAL A 13 -16.53 -1.18 16.43
N VAL A 14 -15.90 -0.31 15.63
CA VAL A 14 -16.09 -0.30 14.19
C VAL A 14 -15.59 -1.65 13.69
N ARG A 15 -16.50 -2.59 13.52
CA ARG A 15 -16.23 -3.85 12.82
C ARG A 15 -15.88 -3.47 11.38
N VAL A 16 -14.60 -3.42 11.08
CA VAL A 16 -14.13 -3.45 9.69
C VAL A 16 -14.56 -4.81 9.15
N ALA A 17 -15.70 -4.85 8.49
CA ALA A 17 -16.11 -6.04 7.75
C ALA A 17 -15.00 -6.34 6.74
N ARG A 18 -14.44 -7.53 6.78
CA ARG A 18 -13.55 -8.06 5.74
C ARG A 18 -14.34 -8.03 4.42
N ARG A 19 -14.13 -6.98 3.64
CA ARG A 19 -14.75 -6.78 2.32
C ARG A 19 -13.83 -7.20 1.17
N ASP A 20 -12.91 -8.07 1.42
CA ASP A 20 -12.00 -8.65 0.42
C ASP A 20 -12.73 -9.48 -0.65
N ARG A 21 -14.03 -9.77 -0.51
CA ARG A 21 -14.85 -10.48 -1.51
C ARG A 21 -15.81 -9.62 -2.33
N THR A 22 -15.82 -8.31 -2.13
CA THR A 22 -16.80 -7.42 -2.79
C THR A 22 -16.16 -6.30 -3.62
N ILE A 23 -14.87 -6.33 -3.86
CA ILE A 23 -14.28 -5.52 -4.91
C ILE A 23 -14.57 -6.24 -6.22
N GLN A 24 -15.73 -5.96 -6.82
CA GLN A 24 -15.90 -6.23 -8.25
C GLN A 24 -14.88 -5.34 -8.95
N GLU A 25 -13.87 -5.96 -9.55
CA GLU A 25 -12.92 -5.29 -10.42
C GLU A 25 -13.66 -4.74 -11.63
N ALA A 26 -14.26 -3.57 -11.50
CA ALA A 26 -14.94 -2.90 -12.59
C ALA A 26 -13.96 -2.41 -13.67
N ARG A 27 -12.64 -2.35 -13.36
CA ARG A 27 -11.57 -2.04 -14.32
C ARG A 27 -10.30 -2.76 -13.90
N HIS A 28 -9.70 -3.50 -14.82
CA HIS A 28 -8.35 -4.04 -14.68
C HIS A 28 -7.35 -2.91 -14.44
N ASP A 29 -6.40 -3.16 -13.55
CA ASP A 29 -5.21 -2.30 -13.40
C ASP A 29 -4.55 -2.17 -14.77
N VAL A 30 -4.40 -0.94 -15.26
CA VAL A 30 -3.79 -0.67 -16.58
C VAL A 30 -2.34 -1.18 -16.68
N TYR A 31 -1.68 -1.40 -15.54
CA TYR A 31 -0.33 -1.96 -15.43
C TYR A 31 -0.32 -3.48 -15.29
N GLN A 32 -1.46 -4.13 -15.09
CA GLN A 32 -1.55 -5.56 -15.27
C GLN A 32 -1.50 -5.87 -16.76
N ALA A 33 -0.48 -6.60 -17.17
CA ALA A 33 -0.36 -7.03 -18.56
C ALA A 33 -1.65 -7.72 -19.00
N ARG A 34 -2.22 -7.28 -20.12
CA ARG A 34 -3.42 -7.90 -20.74
C ARG A 34 -3.20 -9.34 -21.20
N GLY A 35 -1.96 -9.85 -21.04
CA GLY A 35 -1.53 -11.21 -21.36
C GLY A 35 -0.45 -11.66 -20.39
N LYS A 36 -0.15 -12.96 -20.41
CA LYS A 36 0.96 -13.50 -19.61
C LYS A 36 2.30 -13.03 -20.19
N PHE A 37 3.19 -12.55 -19.34
CA PHE A 37 4.60 -12.38 -19.74
C PHE A 37 5.17 -13.71 -20.21
N ARG A 38 6.05 -13.68 -21.19
CA ARG A 38 6.86 -14.85 -21.53
C ARG A 38 7.73 -15.20 -20.33
N GLU A 39 7.90 -16.49 -20.06
CA GLU A 39 8.66 -16.89 -18.89
C GLU A 39 10.01 -17.53 -19.30
N PRO A 40 11.10 -17.22 -18.60
CA PRO A 40 11.23 -16.16 -17.58
C PRO A 40 11.38 -14.75 -18.21
N THR A 41 10.86 -13.73 -17.54
CA THR A 41 11.06 -12.32 -17.91
C THR A 41 11.72 -11.56 -16.76
N ALA A 42 12.72 -10.74 -17.05
CA ALA A 42 13.40 -9.91 -16.06
C ALA A 42 13.15 -8.41 -16.32
N CYS A 43 12.93 -7.66 -15.27
CA CYS A 43 12.82 -6.21 -15.36
C CYS A 43 14.22 -5.60 -15.43
N PRO A 44 14.59 -4.86 -16.53
CA PRO A 44 15.91 -4.27 -16.66
C PRO A 44 16.15 -3.11 -15.67
N ARG A 45 15.08 -2.52 -15.10
CA ARG A 45 15.20 -1.41 -14.15
C ARG A 45 15.46 -1.85 -12.72
N CYS A 46 14.81 -2.89 -12.26
CA CYS A 46 14.90 -3.28 -10.84
C CYS A 46 15.44 -4.70 -10.62
N GLY A 47 15.59 -5.50 -11.66
CA GLY A 47 16.08 -6.86 -11.57
C GLY A 47 15.07 -7.90 -11.10
N ALA A 48 13.80 -7.52 -10.80
CA ALA A 48 12.77 -8.49 -10.47
C ALA A 48 12.52 -9.43 -11.66
N VAL A 49 12.25 -10.71 -11.37
CA VAL A 49 12.04 -11.74 -12.38
C VAL A 49 10.63 -12.31 -12.27
N PHE A 50 9.93 -12.29 -13.42
CA PHE A 50 8.63 -12.94 -13.56
C PHE A 50 8.82 -14.42 -13.90
N HIS A 51 8.32 -15.28 -13.03
CA HIS A 51 8.36 -16.72 -13.21
C HIS A 51 7.20 -17.38 -12.47
N LYS A 52 6.62 -18.42 -13.04
CA LYS A 52 5.44 -19.13 -12.50
C LYS A 52 4.28 -18.17 -12.14
N GLY A 53 4.05 -17.18 -13.01
CA GLY A 53 2.92 -16.27 -12.88
C GLY A 53 3.08 -15.11 -11.88
N HIS A 54 4.25 -14.94 -11.27
CA HIS A 54 4.48 -13.84 -10.32
C HIS A 54 5.89 -13.24 -10.42
N TRP A 55 6.03 -11.97 -10.00
CA TRP A 55 7.30 -11.30 -9.86
C TRP A 55 7.95 -11.67 -8.53
N SER A 56 9.26 -11.95 -8.55
CA SER A 56 10.04 -12.31 -7.36
C SER A 56 11.48 -11.86 -7.48
N TRP A 57 12.18 -11.80 -6.35
CA TRP A 57 13.62 -11.59 -6.33
C TRP A 57 14.33 -12.91 -6.58
N ARG A 58 14.84 -13.07 -7.79
CA ARG A 58 15.57 -14.26 -8.21
C ARG A 58 16.78 -13.87 -9.04
N ILE A 59 17.77 -14.74 -9.10
CA ILE A 59 18.88 -14.59 -10.04
C ILE A 59 18.30 -14.59 -11.46
N ARG A 60 18.66 -13.58 -12.23
CA ARG A 60 18.22 -13.44 -13.63
C ARG A 60 18.71 -14.63 -14.45
N PRO A 61 17.83 -15.43 -15.08
CA PRO A 61 18.24 -16.48 -16.00
C PRO A 61 18.93 -15.91 -17.24
N ALA A 62 19.92 -16.65 -17.77
CA ALA A 62 20.69 -16.20 -18.94
C ALA A 62 19.84 -15.93 -20.20
N LYS A 63 18.72 -16.65 -20.35
CA LYS A 63 17.76 -16.50 -21.47
C LYS A 63 16.47 -15.80 -21.06
N ALA A 64 16.49 -14.95 -20.05
CA ALA A 64 15.31 -14.21 -19.65
C ALA A 64 14.94 -13.13 -20.69
N HIS A 65 13.67 -13.05 -21.03
CA HIS A 65 13.12 -11.93 -21.79
C HIS A 65 13.21 -10.65 -20.94
N GLU A 66 13.16 -9.50 -21.60
CA GLU A 66 13.14 -8.21 -20.91
C GLU A 66 11.77 -7.54 -21.03
N ALA A 67 11.23 -7.08 -19.91
CA ALA A 67 10.07 -6.21 -19.85
C ALA A 67 10.12 -5.37 -18.57
N ILE A 68 9.62 -4.15 -18.65
CA ILE A 68 9.46 -3.30 -17.47
C ILE A 68 8.37 -3.91 -16.59
N CYS A 69 8.64 -4.06 -15.29
CA CYS A 69 7.64 -4.56 -14.36
C CYS A 69 6.59 -3.48 -14.05
N PRO A 70 5.35 -3.86 -13.66
CA PRO A 70 4.27 -2.93 -13.36
C PRO A 70 4.63 -1.83 -12.36
N ALA A 71 5.42 -2.15 -11.34
CA ALA A 71 5.86 -1.14 -10.37
C ALA A 71 6.81 -0.10 -10.97
N CYS A 72 7.78 -0.53 -11.80
CA CYS A 72 8.68 0.39 -12.47
C CYS A 72 7.99 1.27 -13.51
N GLU A 73 6.98 0.74 -14.19
CA GLU A 73 6.13 1.48 -15.13
C GLU A 73 5.32 2.54 -14.38
N ARG A 74 4.63 2.14 -13.31
CA ARG A 74 3.85 3.03 -12.44
C ARG A 74 4.69 4.15 -11.83
N ILE A 75 5.93 3.86 -11.41
CA ILE A 75 6.88 4.87 -10.91
C ILE A 75 7.25 5.85 -12.04
N SER A 76 7.50 5.34 -13.24
CA SER A 76 7.83 6.18 -14.41
C SER A 76 6.69 7.13 -14.75
N ASP A 77 5.47 6.66 -14.71
CA ASP A 77 4.26 7.43 -15.04
C ASP A 77 3.77 8.30 -13.88
N GLN A 78 4.40 8.23 -12.71
CA GLN A 78 4.00 8.93 -11.49
C GLN A 78 2.53 8.68 -11.11
N ASN A 79 2.05 7.46 -11.35
CA ASN A 79 0.66 7.07 -11.13
C ASN A 79 0.53 6.11 -9.93
N PRO A 80 0.35 6.62 -8.70
CA PRO A 80 0.29 5.80 -7.49
C PRO A 80 -1.01 5.00 -7.38
N SER A 81 -0.93 3.82 -6.75
CA SER A 81 -2.10 3.07 -6.27
C SER A 81 -2.44 3.36 -4.81
N GLY A 82 -1.50 3.87 -4.04
CA GLY A 82 -1.72 4.29 -2.66
C GLY A 82 -1.20 5.69 -2.42
N ILE A 83 -1.98 6.49 -1.71
CA ILE A 83 -1.60 7.81 -1.22
C ILE A 83 -1.85 7.83 0.28
N LEU A 84 -0.78 7.93 1.05
CA LEU A 84 -0.83 8.03 2.50
C LEU A 84 -0.52 9.47 2.90
N THR A 85 -1.43 10.12 3.63
CA THR A 85 -1.26 11.47 4.16
C THR A 85 -1.17 11.42 5.67
N LEU A 86 -0.08 11.92 6.21
CA LEU A 86 0.21 12.00 7.65
C LEU A 86 0.09 13.44 8.11
N ARG A 87 -0.58 13.66 9.25
CA ARG A 87 -0.81 14.99 9.82
C ARG A 87 -0.80 14.97 11.35
N GLY A 88 -0.76 16.15 11.92
CA GLY A 88 -0.91 16.38 13.34
C GLY A 88 0.39 16.77 14.05
N PRO A 89 0.29 17.29 15.27
CA PRO A 89 1.45 17.79 16.04
C PRO A 89 2.42 16.66 16.40
N PHE A 90 1.96 15.44 16.58
CA PHE A 90 2.82 14.29 16.87
C PHE A 90 3.79 14.02 15.72
N LEU A 91 3.34 14.16 14.47
CA LEU A 91 4.19 14.00 13.29
C LEU A 91 5.38 14.96 13.31
N ALA A 92 5.16 16.22 13.70
CA ALA A 92 6.24 17.22 13.76
C ALA A 92 7.32 16.86 14.78
N ALA A 93 6.91 16.32 15.95
CA ALA A 93 7.80 15.94 17.03
C ALA A 93 8.55 14.62 16.79
N HIS A 94 7.97 13.68 16.03
CA HIS A 94 8.48 12.31 15.87
C HIS A 94 8.72 11.93 14.40
N ARG A 95 9.05 12.91 13.58
CA ARG A 95 9.11 12.74 12.12
C ARG A 95 10.06 11.63 11.69
N ASP A 96 11.28 11.63 12.23
CA ASP A 96 12.31 10.68 11.80
C ASP A 96 11.98 9.25 12.21
N GLU A 97 11.38 9.06 13.38
CA GLU A 97 10.88 7.76 13.84
C GLU A 97 9.75 7.24 12.93
N ILE A 98 8.82 8.13 12.59
CA ILE A 98 7.70 7.81 11.70
C ILE A 98 8.21 7.43 10.31
N LEU A 99 9.13 8.20 9.75
CA LEU A 99 9.73 7.88 8.45
C LEU A 99 10.53 6.57 8.51
N GLY A 100 11.25 6.32 9.60
CA GLY A 100 11.94 5.04 9.84
C GLY A 100 10.99 3.86 9.82
N LEU A 101 9.83 3.96 10.50
CA LEU A 101 8.80 2.92 10.48
C LEU A 101 8.27 2.70 9.04
N ILE A 102 7.97 3.78 8.31
CA ILE A 102 7.48 3.71 6.94
C ILE A 102 8.46 2.96 6.02
N HIS A 103 9.74 3.29 6.09
CA HIS A 103 10.76 2.60 5.30
C HIS A 103 10.97 1.15 5.71
N ASN A 104 10.83 0.83 7.01
CA ASN A 104 10.89 -0.55 7.48
C ASN A 104 9.72 -1.38 6.96
N GLU A 105 8.51 -0.82 6.91
CA GLU A 105 7.35 -1.51 6.35
C GLU A 105 7.50 -1.71 4.83
N GLU A 106 8.04 -0.72 4.11
CA GLU A 106 8.40 -0.91 2.70
C GLU A 106 9.42 -2.03 2.52
N ALA A 107 10.50 -2.03 3.30
CA ALA A 107 11.55 -3.03 3.19
C ALA A 107 11.01 -4.45 3.38
N LYS A 108 10.14 -4.66 4.36
CA LYS A 108 9.46 -5.95 4.59
C LYS A 108 8.59 -6.34 3.39
N ALA A 109 7.71 -5.45 2.96
CA ALA A 109 6.79 -5.71 1.85
C ALA A 109 7.56 -5.99 0.55
N LYS A 110 8.57 -5.19 0.24
CA LYS A 110 9.40 -5.32 -0.96
C LYS A 110 10.22 -6.61 -0.97
N ALA A 111 10.66 -7.11 0.18
CA ALA A 111 11.41 -8.36 0.27
C ALA A 111 10.58 -9.55 -0.21
N GLU A 112 9.29 -9.58 0.08
CA GLU A 112 8.37 -10.65 -0.33
C GLU A 112 7.72 -10.35 -1.69
N HIS A 113 7.40 -9.09 -1.94
CA HIS A 113 6.66 -8.62 -3.11
C HIS A 113 7.43 -7.50 -3.84
N PRO A 114 8.22 -7.79 -4.87
CA PRO A 114 9.04 -6.81 -5.57
C PRO A 114 8.29 -5.61 -6.14
N LEU A 115 6.97 -5.74 -6.32
CA LEU A 115 6.12 -4.69 -6.85
C LEU A 115 5.62 -3.72 -5.78
N SER A 116 5.73 -4.07 -4.48
CA SER A 116 5.31 -3.22 -3.36
C SER A 116 6.42 -2.24 -2.97
N ARG A 117 6.30 -0.99 -3.41
CA ARG A 117 7.34 0.04 -3.22
C ARG A 117 6.74 1.40 -2.90
N ILE A 118 7.49 2.19 -2.14
CA ILE A 118 7.29 3.62 -2.04
C ILE A 118 7.78 4.27 -3.34
N MET A 119 6.96 5.15 -3.90
CA MET A 119 7.30 5.92 -5.09
C MET A 119 7.95 7.24 -4.70
N LYS A 120 7.34 7.94 -3.72
CA LYS A 120 7.79 9.26 -3.28
C LYS A 120 7.35 9.54 -1.85
N VAL A 121 8.17 10.30 -1.14
CA VAL A 121 7.84 10.89 0.17
C VAL A 121 7.99 12.40 0.04
N ASP A 122 6.89 13.12 0.09
CA ASP A 122 6.84 14.57 -0.04
C ASP A 122 6.40 15.24 1.26
N GLN A 123 7.07 16.31 1.62
CA GLN A 123 6.60 17.19 2.67
C GLN A 123 5.78 18.32 2.05
N LYS A 124 4.51 18.42 2.43
CA LYS A 124 3.58 19.46 2.00
C LYS A 124 3.08 20.24 3.22
N ASN A 125 3.60 21.44 3.44
CA ASN A 125 3.29 22.25 4.63
C ASN A 125 3.55 21.47 5.93
N SER A 126 2.53 21.23 6.74
CA SER A 126 2.58 20.45 8.01
C SER A 126 2.24 18.97 7.83
N ALA A 127 2.14 18.49 6.60
CA ALA A 127 1.80 17.11 6.27
C ALA A 127 2.97 16.40 5.58
N VAL A 128 3.02 15.08 5.71
CA VAL A 128 3.85 14.20 4.89
C VAL A 128 2.94 13.38 4.02
N GLU A 129 3.22 13.35 2.72
CA GLU A 129 2.53 12.52 1.74
C GLU A 129 3.46 11.44 1.22
N VAL A 130 3.03 10.19 1.32
CA VAL A 130 3.75 9.03 0.81
C VAL A 130 2.91 8.39 -0.28
N THR A 131 3.49 8.20 -1.45
CA THR A 131 2.85 7.50 -2.57
C THR A 131 3.45 6.12 -2.77
N THR A 132 2.62 5.13 -3.09
CA THR A 132 3.01 3.73 -3.23
C THR A 132 2.54 3.13 -4.55
N THR A 133 3.27 2.14 -5.01
CA THR A 133 2.93 1.39 -6.23
C THR A 133 1.75 0.46 -6.04
N ASP A 134 1.40 0.13 -4.79
CA ASP A 134 0.33 -0.81 -4.48
C ASP A 134 -0.50 -0.33 -3.27
N MET A 135 -1.78 -0.69 -3.26
CA MET A 135 -2.74 -0.27 -2.23
C MET A 135 -2.46 -0.93 -0.88
N HIS A 136 -2.00 -2.18 -0.88
CA HIS A 136 -1.77 -2.95 0.35
C HIS A 136 -0.62 -2.36 1.15
N LEU A 137 0.44 -1.88 0.48
CA LEU A 137 1.54 -1.21 1.15
C LEU A 137 1.08 0.08 1.85
N ALA A 138 0.29 0.93 1.17
CA ALA A 138 -0.23 2.15 1.78
C ALA A 138 -1.11 1.86 3.00
N GLN A 139 -1.99 0.87 2.89
CA GLN A 139 -2.83 0.42 4.01
C GLN A 139 -1.98 -0.14 5.14
N GLY A 140 -1.05 -1.05 4.85
CA GLY A 140 -0.17 -1.67 5.84
C GLY A 140 0.65 -0.65 6.64
N ILE A 141 1.22 0.34 5.97
CA ILE A 141 1.92 1.46 6.61
C ILE A 141 0.96 2.22 7.55
N GLY A 142 -0.24 2.55 7.09
CA GLY A 142 -1.23 3.24 7.92
C GLY A 142 -1.62 2.46 9.18
N GLU A 143 -1.82 1.15 9.05
CA GLU A 143 -2.12 0.25 10.16
C GLU A 143 -0.94 0.13 11.12
N ALA A 144 0.29 0.03 10.62
CA ALA A 144 1.50 0.00 11.44
C ALA A 144 1.68 1.28 12.26
N LEU A 145 1.44 2.45 11.64
CA LEU A 145 1.47 3.74 12.33
C LEU A 145 0.41 3.82 13.44
N ARG A 146 -0.82 3.40 13.15
CA ARG A 146 -1.88 3.35 14.15
C ARG A 146 -1.56 2.39 15.30
N HIS A 147 -0.96 1.26 14.98
CA HIS A 147 -0.57 0.28 16.00
C HIS A 147 0.57 0.79 16.89
N ALA A 148 1.60 1.38 16.29
CA ALA A 148 2.79 1.85 17.00
C ALA A 148 2.55 3.15 17.78
N TYR A 149 1.83 4.08 17.20
CA TYR A 149 1.69 5.44 17.73
C TYR A 149 0.26 5.82 18.06
N GLN A 150 -0.73 4.96 17.88
CA GLN A 150 -2.15 5.30 18.01
C GLN A 150 -2.59 6.36 16.98
N GLY A 151 -3.60 7.15 17.30
CA GLY A 151 -4.15 8.17 16.40
C GLY A 151 -5.30 7.67 15.55
N THR A 152 -5.79 8.53 14.68
CA THR A 152 -6.95 8.26 13.83
C THR A 152 -6.49 7.83 12.44
N LEU A 153 -6.94 6.65 11.99
CA LEU A 153 -6.69 6.13 10.66
C LEU A 153 -7.98 6.11 9.84
N THR A 154 -7.95 6.72 8.68
CA THR A 154 -9.07 6.71 7.73
C THR A 154 -8.63 6.13 6.40
N LEU A 155 -9.40 5.17 5.88
CA LEU A 155 -9.17 4.51 4.60
C LEU A 155 -10.32 4.85 3.65
N ARG A 156 -9.99 5.32 2.44
CA ARG A 156 -10.97 5.60 1.38
C ARG A 156 -10.51 5.00 0.06
N TYR A 157 -11.31 4.10 -0.48
CA TYR A 157 -11.09 3.54 -1.81
C TYR A 157 -11.75 4.45 -2.85
N ALA A 158 -11.00 4.80 -3.89
CA ALA A 158 -11.57 5.56 -5.00
C ALA A 158 -12.50 4.67 -5.82
N ARG A 159 -13.70 5.16 -6.13
CA ARG A 159 -14.62 4.45 -7.01
C ARG A 159 -14.02 4.41 -8.42
N ASN A 160 -14.06 3.26 -9.06
CA ASN A 160 -13.58 3.03 -10.44
C ASN A 160 -12.07 3.28 -10.68
N GLN A 161 -11.26 3.32 -9.64
CA GLN A 161 -9.80 3.44 -9.74
C GLN A 161 -9.14 2.47 -8.77
N GLN A 162 -8.00 1.92 -9.16
CA GLN A 162 -7.16 1.15 -8.23
C GLN A 162 -6.31 2.10 -7.38
N LEU A 163 -6.97 2.85 -6.52
CA LEU A 163 -6.36 3.84 -5.67
C LEU A 163 -6.98 3.82 -4.28
N ILE A 164 -6.14 3.70 -3.27
CA ILE A 164 -6.50 3.93 -1.86
C ILE A 164 -5.92 5.26 -1.38
N ARG A 165 -6.73 6.02 -0.66
CA ARG A 165 -6.29 7.17 0.12
C ARG A 165 -6.32 6.81 1.60
N VAL A 166 -5.17 6.83 2.21
CA VAL A 166 -4.96 6.54 3.64
C VAL A 166 -4.64 7.86 4.32
N ARG A 167 -5.31 8.15 5.42
CA ARG A 167 -5.03 9.33 6.24
C ARG A 167 -4.80 8.88 7.67
N TRP A 168 -3.67 9.27 8.22
CA TRP A 168 -3.32 9.09 9.61
C TRP A 168 -3.08 10.43 10.27
N GLU A 169 -3.65 10.63 11.47
CA GLU A 169 -3.56 11.88 12.21
C GLU A 169 -3.42 11.62 13.71
N ARG A 170 -2.42 12.25 14.31
CA ARG A 170 -2.18 12.25 15.75
C ARG A 170 -1.54 13.55 16.24
#